data_bd626ca655bc30245e51974c7ec1aa9b
#
_entry.id   bd626ca655bc30245e51974c7ec1aa9b
#
_cell.length_a   1.000
_cell.length_b   1.000
_cell.length_c   1.000
_cell.angle_alpha   90.00
_cell.angle_beta   90.00
_cell.angle_gamma   90.00
#
_symmetry.space_group_name_H-M   'P 1'
#
loop_
_entity.id
_entity.type
_entity.pdbx_description
1 polymer ?
#
loop_
_entity_poly.entity_id
_entity_poly.type
_entity_poly.pdbx_seq_one_letter_code
_entity_poly.pdbx_strand_id
1 'polypeptide(L)'
;MEVLTGEERRKTRQGFGSRPTRLSSAQSQEAARKIEQICKQVLLLTANSQELLQKYLKHQGDPFGQPDFHPELMDFPGLPSPDLSQEAWLSLSDAERLRQNYVAYTILTDFLSEVKCWQEDLNPNAFDLLALLEKSAKQALGLRSNVASLMKTLCFLVPLVSPPPAFEASPDFIKKLKGWSICRHYQDWLHRTERDFTVLAQRYPL
;
A
#
# COMPACT_ATOMS: atom_id res chain seq x y z
N MET A 1 42.52 -40.45 -27.06
CA MET A 1 41.46 -40.31 -28.06
C MET A 1 40.29 -41.16 -27.55
N GLU A 2 39.47 -40.57 -26.70
CA GLU A 2 38.29 -41.23 -26.15
C GLU A 2 37.11 -40.24 -26.25
N VAL A 3 36.15 -40.68 -27.03
CA VAL A 3 34.94 -39.95 -27.38
C VAL A 3 33.96 -40.16 -26.25
N LEU A 4 33.69 -39.13 -25.44
CA LEU A 4 32.60 -39.14 -24.48
C LEU A 4 31.28 -38.70 -25.15
N THR A 5 30.37 -39.65 -25.15
CA THR A 5 29.03 -39.65 -25.76
C THR A 5 28.10 -38.66 -25.10
N GLY A 6 27.27 -38.02 -25.95
CA GLY A 6 26.31 -37.00 -25.59
C GLY A 6 25.04 -37.56 -24.95
N GLU A 7 24.99 -37.63 -23.63
CA GLU A 7 23.76 -38.03 -22.90
C GLU A 7 23.47 -37.23 -21.59
N GLU A 8 24.05 -36.05 -21.39
CA GLU A 8 23.82 -35.22 -20.18
C GLU A 8 23.24 -33.83 -20.41
N ARG A 9 22.50 -33.61 -21.49
CA ARG A 9 21.82 -32.32 -21.74
C ARG A 9 20.29 -32.41 -21.80
N ARG A 10 19.66 -33.15 -20.91
CA ARG A 10 18.16 -33.18 -20.82
C ARG A 10 17.64 -33.28 -19.40
N LYS A 11 18.10 -32.44 -18.48
CA LYS A 11 17.37 -32.25 -17.19
C LYS A 11 17.62 -30.84 -16.70
N THR A 12 16.82 -29.88 -17.10
CA THR A 12 16.44 -28.68 -16.32
C THR A 12 15.58 -27.77 -17.17
N ARG A 13 14.33 -28.19 -17.39
CA ARG A 13 13.22 -27.30 -17.75
C ARG A 13 11.94 -27.86 -17.12
N GLN A 14 11.92 -27.93 -15.79
CA GLN A 14 10.64 -27.94 -15.09
C GLN A 14 10.19 -26.51 -14.94
N GLY A 15 9.43 -26.04 -15.93
CA GLY A 15 8.66 -24.83 -15.82
C GLY A 15 7.61 -25.00 -14.73
N PHE A 16 7.75 -24.27 -13.64
CA PHE A 16 6.71 -24.07 -12.64
C PHE A 16 5.57 -23.23 -13.26
N GLY A 17 4.87 -23.83 -14.19
CA GLY A 17 3.57 -23.37 -14.65
C GLY A 17 2.48 -23.96 -13.75
N SER A 18 2.32 -23.44 -12.54
CA SER A 18 1.16 -23.76 -11.73
C SER A 18 -0.10 -23.30 -12.47
N ARG A 19 -0.89 -24.25 -13.00
CA ARG A 19 -2.24 -23.97 -13.51
C ARG A 19 -3.00 -23.22 -12.41
N PRO A 20 -3.69 -22.12 -12.71
CA PRO A 20 -4.52 -21.43 -11.72
C PRO A 20 -5.52 -22.46 -11.18
N THR A 21 -5.45 -22.73 -9.89
CA THR A 21 -6.38 -23.64 -9.19
C THR A 21 -7.77 -23.02 -9.35
N ARG A 22 -8.69 -23.73 -9.99
CA ARG A 22 -10.05 -23.24 -10.20
C ARG A 22 -10.73 -23.11 -8.84
N LEU A 23 -11.08 -21.88 -8.46
CA LEU A 23 -11.77 -21.60 -7.20
C LEU A 23 -13.10 -22.38 -7.14
N SER A 24 -13.47 -22.86 -5.96
CA SER A 24 -14.82 -23.39 -5.73
C SER A 24 -15.84 -22.24 -5.78
N SER A 25 -17.10 -22.57 -6.03
CA SER A 25 -18.19 -21.57 -6.02
C SER A 25 -18.25 -20.82 -4.68
N ALA A 26 -18.06 -21.51 -3.56
CA ALA A 26 -18.03 -20.88 -2.23
C ALA A 26 -16.84 -19.91 -2.07
N GLN A 27 -15.65 -20.26 -2.56
CA GLN A 27 -14.48 -19.37 -2.54
C GLN A 27 -14.68 -18.14 -3.42
N SER A 28 -15.31 -18.32 -4.60
CA SER A 28 -15.60 -17.19 -5.49
C SER A 28 -16.58 -16.19 -4.85
N GLN A 29 -17.65 -16.68 -4.23
CA GLN A 29 -18.61 -15.84 -3.51
C GLN A 29 -17.97 -15.13 -2.31
N GLU A 30 -17.11 -15.82 -1.57
CA GLU A 30 -16.40 -15.23 -0.44
C GLU A 30 -15.41 -14.16 -0.90
N ALA A 31 -14.69 -14.38 -2.01
CA ALA A 31 -13.81 -13.39 -2.61
C ALA A 31 -14.60 -12.15 -3.04
N ALA A 32 -15.73 -12.32 -3.73
CA ALA A 32 -16.59 -11.22 -4.16
C ALA A 32 -17.07 -10.36 -2.98
N ARG A 33 -17.52 -10.98 -1.89
CA ARG A 33 -17.93 -10.26 -0.67
C ARG A 33 -16.78 -9.46 -0.03
N LYS A 34 -15.59 -10.06 0.04
CA LYS A 34 -14.40 -9.38 0.57
C LYS A 34 -13.99 -8.20 -0.30
N ILE A 35 -14.04 -8.34 -1.62
CA ILE A 35 -13.75 -7.27 -2.56
C ILE A 35 -14.73 -6.11 -2.36
N GLU A 36 -16.05 -6.40 -2.28
CA GLU A 36 -17.06 -5.36 -2.03
C GLU A 36 -16.83 -4.64 -0.69
N GLN A 37 -16.49 -5.37 0.37
CA GLN A 37 -16.16 -4.79 1.67
C GLN A 37 -14.95 -3.88 1.59
N ILE A 38 -13.89 -4.29 0.89
CA ILE A 38 -12.67 -3.49 0.70
C ILE A 38 -12.99 -2.25 -0.14
N CYS A 39 -13.77 -2.34 -1.21
CA CYS A 39 -14.20 -1.17 -1.98
C CYS A 39 -14.87 -0.12 -1.10
N LYS A 40 -15.85 -0.53 -0.26
CA LYS A 40 -16.54 0.37 0.67
C LYS A 40 -15.57 1.00 1.69
N GLN A 41 -14.63 0.20 2.19
CA GLN A 41 -13.60 0.66 3.13
C GLN A 41 -12.70 1.71 2.46
N VAL A 42 -12.19 1.45 1.26
CA VAL A 42 -11.28 2.36 0.54
C VAL A 42 -11.93 3.72 0.29
N LEU A 43 -13.18 3.76 -0.14
CA LEU A 43 -13.92 5.02 -0.33
C LEU A 43 -13.95 5.88 0.96
N LEU A 44 -14.23 5.25 2.10
CA LEU A 44 -14.22 5.94 3.40
C LEU A 44 -12.81 6.43 3.76
N LEU A 45 -11.79 5.61 3.53
CA LEU A 45 -10.40 5.96 3.84
C LEU A 45 -9.88 7.09 2.94
N THR A 46 -10.27 7.12 1.68
CA THR A 46 -9.93 8.20 0.75
C THR A 46 -10.50 9.54 1.24
N ALA A 47 -11.75 9.59 1.68
CA ALA A 47 -12.32 10.79 2.26
C ALA A 47 -11.56 11.22 3.55
N ASN A 48 -11.26 10.28 4.45
CA ASN A 48 -10.49 10.57 5.66
C ASN A 48 -9.06 11.06 5.37
N SER A 49 -8.42 10.56 4.31
CA SER A 49 -7.05 10.97 3.94
C SER A 49 -6.99 12.41 3.44
N GLN A 50 -8.04 12.90 2.80
CA GLN A 50 -8.14 14.31 2.42
C GLN A 50 -8.19 15.21 3.66
N GLU A 51 -8.99 14.85 4.65
CA GLU A 51 -9.05 15.56 5.93
C GLU A 51 -7.69 15.54 6.64
N LEU A 52 -7.02 14.37 6.65
CA LEU A 52 -5.68 14.23 7.24
C LEU A 52 -4.68 15.20 6.62
N LEU A 53 -4.60 15.28 5.29
CA LEU A 53 -3.68 16.19 4.60
C LEU A 53 -3.96 17.66 4.90
N GLN A 54 -5.24 18.07 4.90
CA GLN A 54 -5.63 19.43 5.23
C GLN A 54 -5.23 19.80 6.67
N LYS A 55 -5.50 18.92 7.64
CA LYS A 55 -5.13 19.10 9.03
C LYS A 55 -3.63 19.09 9.22
N TYR A 56 -2.91 18.18 8.51
CA TYR A 56 -1.47 18.14 8.55
C TYR A 56 -0.86 19.50 8.16
N LEU A 57 -1.19 20.01 6.97
CA LEU A 57 -0.69 21.30 6.48
C LEU A 57 -1.02 22.45 7.45
N LYS A 58 -2.23 22.49 7.97
CA LYS A 58 -2.69 23.55 8.90
C LYS A 58 -1.81 23.66 10.15
N HIS A 59 -1.32 22.54 10.68
CA HIS A 59 -0.55 22.50 11.93
C HIS A 59 0.95 22.67 11.74
N GLN A 60 1.49 22.64 10.49
CA GLN A 60 2.93 22.75 10.29
C GLN A 60 3.48 24.17 10.34
N GLY A 61 2.62 25.21 10.25
CA GLY A 61 3.06 26.60 10.16
C GLY A 61 3.71 26.94 8.81
N ASP A 62 4.33 28.10 8.70
CA ASP A 62 5.00 28.52 7.48
C ASP A 62 6.20 27.60 7.12
N PRO A 63 6.43 27.31 5.83
CA PRO A 63 5.64 27.74 4.65
C PRO A 63 4.48 26.80 4.27
N PHE A 64 4.20 25.74 5.02
CA PHE A 64 3.24 24.67 4.64
C PHE A 64 1.81 25.17 4.41
N GLY A 65 1.41 26.25 5.07
CA GLY A 65 0.10 26.89 4.88
C GLY A 65 0.04 27.89 3.72
N GLN A 66 1.16 28.13 3.03
CA GLN A 66 1.21 29.12 1.94
C GLN A 66 0.68 28.50 0.64
N PRO A 67 -0.14 29.22 -0.15
CA PRO A 67 -0.72 28.72 -1.39
C PRO A 67 0.34 28.31 -2.43
N ASP A 68 1.50 28.97 -2.43
CA ASP A 68 2.57 28.78 -3.40
C ASP A 68 3.62 27.74 -2.91
N PHE A 69 3.43 27.15 -1.74
CA PHE A 69 4.33 26.15 -1.23
C PHE A 69 3.93 24.77 -1.71
N HIS A 70 4.70 24.23 -2.65
CA HIS A 70 4.52 22.88 -3.22
C HIS A 70 5.77 22.06 -3.00
N PRO A 71 5.93 21.40 -1.83
CA PRO A 71 7.10 20.58 -1.59
C PRO A 71 7.12 19.38 -2.55
N GLU A 72 8.32 19.02 -3.00
CA GLU A 72 8.51 17.79 -3.77
C GLU A 72 8.18 16.57 -2.92
N LEU A 73 7.55 15.58 -3.56
CA LEU A 73 7.24 14.32 -2.91
C LEU A 73 8.54 13.53 -2.70
N MET A 74 8.78 13.09 -1.49
CA MET A 74 9.96 12.30 -1.14
C MET A 74 9.70 10.82 -1.37
N ASP A 75 10.69 10.11 -1.91
CA ASP A 75 10.68 8.66 -1.99
C ASP A 75 11.12 8.02 -0.68
N PHE A 76 10.52 6.87 -0.36
CA PHE A 76 10.85 6.12 0.85
C PHE A 76 11.29 4.71 0.49
N PRO A 77 12.45 4.24 1.01
CA PRO A 77 12.94 2.89 0.77
C PRO A 77 11.91 1.84 1.17
N GLY A 78 11.64 0.92 0.27
CA GLY A 78 10.72 -0.20 0.49
C GLY A 78 9.25 0.10 0.23
N LEU A 79 8.82 1.37 0.19
CA LEU A 79 7.46 1.74 -0.20
C LEU A 79 7.34 1.65 -1.73
N PRO A 80 6.45 0.80 -2.27
CA PRO A 80 6.22 0.77 -3.71
C PRO A 80 5.62 2.08 -4.19
N SER A 81 5.99 2.52 -5.40
CA SER A 81 5.36 3.70 -6.01
C SER A 81 3.88 3.44 -6.28
N PRO A 82 2.98 4.36 -5.93
CA PRO A 82 1.58 4.31 -6.35
C PRO A 82 1.44 4.57 -7.85
N ASP A 83 2.42 5.27 -8.45
CA ASP A 83 2.39 5.67 -9.84
C ASP A 83 2.92 4.55 -10.75
N LEU A 84 2.08 4.12 -11.66
CA LEU A 84 2.43 3.23 -12.75
C LEU A 84 1.90 3.82 -14.04
N SER A 85 2.63 3.60 -15.14
CA SER A 85 2.06 3.84 -16.47
C SER A 85 0.78 3.02 -16.64
N GLN A 86 -0.15 3.52 -17.43
CA GLN A 86 -1.42 2.81 -17.68
C GLN A 86 -1.18 1.40 -18.22
N GLU A 87 -0.19 1.22 -19.09
CA GLU A 87 0.18 -0.07 -19.66
C GLU A 87 0.69 -1.03 -18.57
N ALA A 88 1.63 -0.59 -17.74
CA ALA A 88 2.15 -1.38 -16.63
C ALA A 88 1.05 -1.75 -15.62
N TRP A 89 0.16 -0.80 -15.31
CA TRP A 89 -0.96 -1.05 -14.40
C TRP A 89 -1.97 -2.06 -14.98
N LEU A 90 -2.30 -1.99 -16.27
CA LEU A 90 -3.20 -2.94 -16.93
C LEU A 90 -2.60 -4.34 -17.03
N SER A 91 -1.28 -4.47 -17.13
CA SER A 91 -0.56 -5.75 -17.23
C SER A 91 -0.47 -6.52 -15.91
N LEU A 92 -0.78 -5.87 -14.77
CA LEU A 92 -0.71 -6.51 -13.46
C LEU A 92 -1.67 -7.70 -13.36
N SER A 93 -1.15 -8.83 -12.88
CA SER A 93 -1.99 -9.95 -12.44
C SER A 93 -2.73 -9.59 -11.15
N ASP A 94 -3.83 -10.30 -10.84
CA ASP A 94 -4.58 -10.11 -9.59
C ASP A 94 -3.69 -10.35 -8.36
N ALA A 95 -2.84 -11.38 -8.42
CA ALA A 95 -1.90 -11.70 -7.34
C ALA A 95 -0.90 -10.56 -7.11
N GLU A 96 -0.31 -10.01 -8.18
CA GLU A 96 0.65 -8.91 -8.08
C GLU A 96 -0.02 -7.62 -7.62
N ARG A 97 -1.22 -7.33 -8.10
CA ARG A 97 -2.05 -6.19 -7.70
C ARG A 97 -2.32 -6.21 -6.20
N LEU A 98 -2.77 -7.35 -5.67
CA LEU A 98 -3.01 -7.53 -4.24
C LEU A 98 -1.72 -7.52 -3.42
N ARG A 99 -0.64 -8.13 -3.95
CA ARG A 99 0.68 -8.12 -3.30
C ARG A 99 1.19 -6.70 -3.08
N GLN A 100 1.13 -5.84 -4.10
CA GLN A 100 1.59 -4.46 -4.00
C GLN A 100 0.75 -3.66 -3.00
N ASN A 101 -0.57 -3.81 -3.01
CA ASN A 101 -1.44 -3.20 -2.01
C ASN A 101 -1.07 -3.66 -0.58
N TYR A 102 -0.87 -4.96 -0.38
CA TYR A 102 -0.50 -5.51 0.93
C TYR A 102 0.84 -4.94 1.44
N VAL A 103 1.86 -4.90 0.58
CA VAL A 103 3.18 -4.35 0.92
C VAL A 103 3.08 -2.86 1.27
N ALA A 104 2.39 -2.08 0.44
CA ALA A 104 2.22 -0.65 0.66
C ALA A 104 1.56 -0.35 2.01
N TYR A 105 0.43 -0.99 2.34
CA TYR A 105 -0.24 -0.74 3.61
C TYR A 105 0.50 -1.31 4.82
N THR A 106 1.37 -2.31 4.65
CA THR A 106 2.26 -2.74 5.72
C THR A 106 3.24 -1.62 6.08
N ILE A 107 3.90 -1.04 5.09
CA ILE A 107 4.89 0.02 5.29
C ILE A 107 4.24 1.34 5.71
N LEU A 108 3.13 1.72 5.07
CA LEU A 108 2.40 2.95 5.40
C LEU A 108 1.83 2.95 6.82
N THR A 109 1.47 1.78 7.38
CA THR A 109 1.04 1.68 8.79
C THR A 109 2.15 2.12 9.73
N ASP A 110 3.38 1.65 9.51
CA ASP A 110 4.54 2.00 10.32
C ASP A 110 4.91 3.48 10.13
N PHE A 111 4.91 3.96 8.90
CA PHE A 111 5.21 5.36 8.57
C PHE A 111 4.20 6.34 9.18
N LEU A 112 2.91 6.06 9.12
CA LEU A 112 1.89 6.92 9.73
C LEU A 112 2.04 6.97 11.26
N SER A 113 2.44 5.85 11.88
CA SER A 113 2.73 5.79 13.31
C SER A 113 3.96 6.64 13.66
N GLU A 114 5.00 6.61 12.84
CA GLU A 114 6.19 7.43 13.02
C GLU A 114 5.89 8.93 12.83
N VAL A 115 5.09 9.28 11.83
CA VAL A 115 4.61 10.68 11.65
C VAL A 115 3.86 11.15 12.90
N LYS A 116 3.03 10.29 13.51
CA LYS A 116 2.35 10.64 14.76
C LYS A 116 3.36 10.93 15.87
N CYS A 117 4.39 10.09 16.05
CA CYS A 117 5.44 10.34 17.04
C CYS A 117 6.15 11.68 16.79
N TRP A 118 6.50 12.01 15.55
CA TRP A 118 7.08 13.33 15.24
C TRP A 118 6.14 14.49 15.56
N GLN A 119 4.84 14.32 15.31
CA GLN A 119 3.87 15.38 15.57
C GLN A 119 3.56 15.54 17.08
N GLU A 120 3.72 14.51 17.90
CA GLU A 120 3.66 14.61 19.36
C GLU A 120 4.74 15.56 19.92
N ASP A 121 5.93 15.57 19.29
CA ASP A 121 7.01 16.48 19.65
C ASP A 121 6.83 17.89 19.03
N LEU A 122 6.50 17.95 17.73
CA LEU A 122 6.43 19.18 16.95
C LEU A 122 5.18 20.02 17.23
N ASN A 123 4.06 19.36 17.47
CA ASN A 123 2.74 19.96 17.61
C ASN A 123 1.92 19.27 18.72
N PRO A 124 2.39 19.27 19.99
CA PRO A 124 1.77 18.50 21.07
C PRO A 124 0.30 18.89 21.36
N ASN A 125 -0.11 20.09 20.99
CA ASN A 125 -1.48 20.59 21.17
C ASN A 125 -2.39 20.38 19.95
N ALA A 126 -1.90 19.77 18.89
CA ALA A 126 -2.67 19.46 17.67
C ALA A 126 -3.47 18.16 17.83
N PHE A 127 -4.33 18.08 18.84
CA PHE A 127 -5.06 16.86 19.21
C PHE A 127 -5.90 16.29 18.06
N ASP A 128 -6.48 17.12 17.21
CA ASP A 128 -7.24 16.71 16.03
C ASP A 128 -6.33 16.03 14.98
N LEU A 129 -5.14 16.55 14.73
CA LEU A 129 -4.15 15.94 13.84
C LEU A 129 -3.64 14.61 14.40
N LEU A 130 -3.26 14.57 15.69
CA LEU A 130 -2.75 13.37 16.33
C LEU A 130 -3.79 12.24 16.32
N ALA A 131 -5.07 12.57 16.58
CA ALA A 131 -6.18 11.61 16.50
C ALA A 131 -6.38 11.07 15.07
N LEU A 132 -6.28 11.94 14.05
CA LEU A 132 -6.39 11.54 12.65
C LEU A 132 -5.24 10.65 12.20
N LEU A 133 -4.01 10.94 12.60
CA LEU A 133 -2.84 10.11 12.30
C LEU A 133 -2.99 8.72 12.90
N GLU A 134 -3.38 8.63 14.18
CA GLU A 134 -3.63 7.36 14.85
C GLU A 134 -4.77 6.57 14.18
N LYS A 135 -5.87 7.24 13.84
CA LYS A 135 -6.99 6.65 13.11
C LYS A 135 -6.53 6.13 11.76
N SER A 136 -5.75 6.90 11.00
CA SER A 136 -5.26 6.51 9.67
C SER A 136 -4.31 5.32 9.73
N ALA A 137 -3.40 5.25 10.71
CA ALA A 137 -2.54 4.09 10.90
C ALA A 137 -3.34 2.82 11.24
N LYS A 138 -4.34 2.91 12.13
CA LYS A 138 -5.24 1.79 12.45
C LYS A 138 -6.06 1.34 11.23
N GLN A 139 -6.51 2.29 10.41
CA GLN A 139 -7.28 2.02 9.20
C GLN A 139 -6.41 1.36 8.12
N ALA A 140 -5.17 1.81 7.93
CA ALA A 140 -4.20 1.17 7.01
C ALA A 140 -3.91 -0.28 7.44
N LEU A 141 -3.72 -0.51 8.74
CA LEU A 141 -3.56 -1.86 9.32
C LEU A 141 -4.78 -2.75 9.06
N GLY A 142 -5.99 -2.22 9.23
CA GLY A 142 -7.24 -2.93 8.94
C GLY A 142 -7.36 -3.29 7.45
N LEU A 143 -7.04 -2.35 6.56
CA LEU A 143 -7.06 -2.57 5.11
C LEU A 143 -6.04 -3.62 4.70
N ARG A 144 -4.79 -3.55 5.21
CA ARG A 144 -3.78 -4.60 5.03
C ARG A 144 -4.31 -5.99 5.42
N SER A 145 -4.98 -6.09 6.56
CA SER A 145 -5.51 -7.35 7.06
C SER A 145 -6.62 -7.90 6.16
N ASN A 146 -7.50 -7.05 5.64
CA ASN A 146 -8.55 -7.42 4.71
C ASN A 146 -7.97 -7.87 3.35
N VAL A 147 -6.94 -7.18 2.83
CA VAL A 147 -6.22 -7.59 1.61
C VAL A 147 -5.55 -8.95 1.81
N ALA A 148 -4.88 -9.19 2.94
CA ALA A 148 -4.29 -10.50 3.27
C ALA A 148 -5.34 -11.61 3.34
N SER A 149 -6.51 -11.33 3.92
CA SER A 149 -7.63 -12.27 3.99
C SER A 149 -8.16 -12.62 2.59
N LEU A 150 -8.29 -11.64 1.70
CA LEU A 150 -8.68 -11.85 0.31
C LEU A 150 -7.62 -12.68 -0.45
N MET A 151 -6.33 -12.36 -0.30
CA MET A 151 -5.25 -13.13 -0.91
C MET A 151 -5.32 -14.61 -0.53
N LYS A 152 -5.55 -14.91 0.76
CA LYS A 152 -5.73 -16.30 1.24
C LYS A 152 -6.95 -16.98 0.61
N THR A 153 -8.07 -16.27 0.49
CA THR A 153 -9.29 -16.80 -0.16
C THR A 153 -9.04 -17.14 -1.62
N LEU A 154 -8.24 -16.34 -2.32
CA LEU A 154 -7.84 -16.55 -3.72
C LEU A 154 -6.63 -17.50 -3.88
N CYS A 155 -6.16 -18.12 -2.79
CA CYS A 155 -4.99 -19.01 -2.77
C CYS A 155 -3.70 -18.33 -3.24
N PHE A 156 -3.57 -17.00 -3.04
CA PHE A 156 -2.34 -16.25 -3.30
C PHE A 156 -1.46 -16.22 -2.06
N LEU A 157 -0.14 -16.23 -2.28
CA LEU A 157 0.85 -16.07 -1.22
C LEU A 157 0.81 -14.65 -0.65
N VAL A 158 0.67 -14.56 0.68
CA VAL A 158 0.87 -13.30 1.40
C VAL A 158 2.37 -13.15 1.68
N PRO A 159 3.04 -12.10 1.16
CA PRO A 159 4.47 -11.96 1.31
C PRO A 159 4.87 -11.63 2.74
N LEU A 160 6.08 -12.05 3.12
CA LEU A 160 6.76 -11.47 4.28
C LEU A 160 7.32 -10.10 3.88
N VAL A 161 6.98 -9.08 4.64
CA VAL A 161 7.47 -7.71 4.43
C VAL A 161 8.40 -7.39 5.59
N SER A 162 9.65 -7.06 5.26
CA SER A 162 10.59 -6.54 6.26
C SER A 162 10.12 -5.16 6.72
N PRO A 163 10.28 -4.84 8.01
CA PRO A 163 10.01 -3.49 8.48
C PRO A 163 10.87 -2.49 7.68
N PRO A 164 10.34 -1.29 7.40
CA PRO A 164 11.13 -0.25 6.76
C PRO A 164 12.32 0.12 7.65
N PRO A 165 13.42 0.61 7.06
CA PRO A 165 14.54 1.13 7.84
C PRO A 165 14.04 2.26 8.75
N ALA A 166 14.59 2.33 9.97
CA ALA A 166 14.31 3.42 10.88
C ALA A 166 14.69 4.77 10.22
N PHE A 167 13.87 5.78 10.47
CA PHE A 167 14.21 7.12 10.01
C PHE A 167 15.40 7.65 10.81
N GLU A 168 16.38 8.17 10.10
CA GLU A 168 17.48 8.89 10.73
C GLU A 168 16.98 10.18 11.40
N ALA A 169 17.66 10.57 12.47
CA ALA A 169 17.40 11.84 13.13
C ALA A 169 17.47 12.99 12.12
N SER A 170 16.46 13.81 12.10
CA SER A 170 16.30 14.86 11.11
C SER A 170 15.86 16.16 11.78
N PRO A 171 16.28 17.35 11.25
CA PRO A 171 15.75 18.63 11.68
C PRO A 171 14.23 18.69 11.57
N ASP A 172 13.60 19.53 12.38
CA ASP A 172 12.14 19.64 12.44
C ASP A 172 11.47 19.93 11.11
N PHE A 173 12.08 20.82 10.30
CA PHE A 173 11.58 21.12 8.96
C PHE A 173 11.58 19.89 8.05
N ILE A 174 12.62 19.05 8.13
CA ILE A 174 12.72 17.81 7.35
C ILE A 174 11.70 16.77 7.85
N LYS A 175 11.47 16.66 9.17
CA LYS A 175 10.39 15.82 9.73
C LYS A 175 9.02 16.25 9.19
N LYS A 176 8.76 17.56 9.10
CA LYS A 176 7.53 18.10 8.53
C LYS A 176 7.37 17.75 7.05
N LEU A 177 8.43 17.87 6.24
CA LEU A 177 8.42 17.47 4.83
C LEU A 177 8.19 15.97 4.65
N LYS A 178 8.92 15.14 5.41
CA LYS A 178 8.74 13.68 5.40
C LYS A 178 7.31 13.30 5.77
N GLY A 179 6.78 13.87 6.85
CA GLY A 179 5.41 13.57 7.30
C GLY A 179 4.35 13.98 6.28
N TRP A 180 4.51 15.14 5.62
CA TRP A 180 3.64 15.53 4.51
C TRP A 180 3.70 14.52 3.37
N SER A 181 4.92 14.14 2.95
CA SER A 181 5.12 13.15 1.87
C SER A 181 4.48 11.80 2.21
N ILE A 182 4.62 11.32 3.46
CA ILE A 182 3.99 10.06 3.91
C ILE A 182 2.46 10.17 3.85
N CYS A 183 1.87 11.26 4.34
CA CYS A 183 0.42 11.46 4.27
C CYS A 183 -0.07 11.53 2.81
N ARG A 184 0.71 12.14 1.92
CA ARG A 184 0.42 12.21 0.49
C ARG A 184 0.51 10.83 -0.17
N HIS A 185 1.59 10.07 0.06
CA HIS A 185 1.71 8.69 -0.43
C HIS A 185 0.56 7.80 0.06
N TYR A 186 0.12 7.97 1.32
CA TYR A 186 -1.04 7.24 1.83
C TYR A 186 -2.31 7.54 1.02
N GLN A 187 -2.57 8.81 0.70
CA GLN A 187 -3.69 9.21 -0.15
C GLN A 187 -3.57 8.64 -1.57
N ASP A 188 -2.40 8.77 -2.20
CA ASP A 188 -2.17 8.31 -3.57
C ASP A 188 -2.31 6.77 -3.66
N TRP A 189 -1.87 6.04 -2.63
CA TRP A 189 -2.10 4.60 -2.53
C TRP A 189 -3.58 4.25 -2.36
N LEU A 190 -4.38 5.03 -1.65
CA LEU A 190 -5.82 4.80 -1.56
C LEU A 190 -6.50 4.99 -2.92
N HIS A 191 -6.16 6.03 -3.67
CA HIS A 191 -6.66 6.23 -5.04
C HIS A 191 -6.26 5.09 -5.97
N ARG A 192 -5.04 4.60 -5.87
CA ARG A 192 -4.61 3.43 -6.64
C ARG A 192 -5.38 2.18 -6.24
N THR A 193 -5.58 1.96 -4.95
CA THR A 193 -6.32 0.81 -4.42
C THR A 193 -7.77 0.82 -4.92
N GLU A 194 -8.41 1.97 -4.96
CA GLU A 194 -9.76 2.13 -5.52
C GLU A 194 -9.82 1.64 -6.98
N ARG A 195 -8.85 2.05 -7.81
CA ARG A 195 -8.74 1.58 -9.19
C ARG A 195 -8.48 0.07 -9.26
N ASP A 196 -7.58 -0.44 -8.42
CA ASP A 196 -7.24 -1.86 -8.36
C ASP A 196 -8.45 -2.71 -7.99
N PHE A 197 -9.22 -2.29 -6.99
CA PHE A 197 -10.39 -3.03 -6.53
C PHE A 197 -11.60 -2.88 -7.45
N THR A 198 -11.70 -1.80 -8.22
CA THR A 198 -12.68 -1.70 -9.32
C THR A 198 -12.45 -2.79 -10.38
N VAL A 199 -11.20 -3.05 -10.76
CA VAL A 199 -10.87 -4.13 -11.70
C VAL A 199 -11.17 -5.51 -11.08
N LEU A 200 -10.80 -5.72 -9.81
CA LEU A 200 -11.07 -6.99 -9.12
C LEU A 200 -12.58 -7.26 -8.99
N ALA A 201 -13.40 -6.25 -8.69
CA ALA A 201 -14.85 -6.39 -8.61
C ALA A 201 -15.47 -6.84 -9.95
N GLN A 202 -14.93 -6.39 -11.08
CA GLN A 202 -15.37 -6.85 -12.40
C GLN A 202 -14.98 -8.29 -12.69
N ARG A 203 -13.85 -8.76 -12.16
CA ARG A 203 -13.35 -10.14 -12.37
C ARG A 203 -13.99 -11.17 -11.43
N TYR A 204 -14.44 -10.73 -10.26
CA TYR A 204 -15.08 -11.55 -9.23
C TYR A 204 -16.45 -10.96 -8.87
N PRO A 205 -17.45 -11.06 -9.76
CA PRO A 205 -18.79 -10.55 -9.50
C PRO A 205 -19.50 -11.36 -8.40
N LEU A 206 -20.42 -10.70 -7.66
CA LEU A 206 -21.32 -11.33 -6.67
C LEU A 206 -22.33 -12.26 -7.34
#